data_8cd6a203f1823edaccef917a4a52d482
#
_entry.id   8cd6a203f1823edaccef917a4a52d482
#
_cell.length_a   1.000
_cell.length_b   1.000
_cell.length_c   1.000
_cell.angle_alpha   90.00
_cell.angle_beta   90.00
_cell.angle_gamma   90.00
#
_symmetry.space_group_name_H-M   'P 1'
#
loop_
_entity.id
_entity.type
_entity.pdbx_description
1 polymer ?
#
loop_
_entity_poly.entity_id
_entity_poly.type
_entity_poly.pdbx_seq_one_letter_code
_entity_poly.pdbx_strand_id
1 'polypeptide(L)'
;MASLFTHAFSALTFSRFFAFQNPPVRIWGLGILCSVLPDLDVITFAFGISYGDFWGHRGFSHSIFFALILAFLVTLIFLKNIKRFGPKWFAFLGYFFTCTASHGFFDAMTNGGLGVAFFAPFNNTRYFLPWQPIQVSPIGVANFFSDWGLRVIISEILWIWLPALILAFLFGKLTSK
;
A
#
# COMPACT_ATOMS: atom_id res chain seq x y z
N MET A 1 -10.65 4.44 2.16
CA MET A 1 -9.46 3.58 2.05
C MET A 1 -9.87 2.19 1.61
N ALA A 2 -9.00 1.45 0.92
CA ALA A 2 -9.12 0.00 0.89
C ALA A 2 -8.87 -0.54 2.30
N SER A 3 -9.22 -1.81 2.59
CA SER A 3 -9.01 -2.33 3.92
C SER A 3 -7.55 -2.62 4.23
N LEU A 4 -7.18 -2.58 5.50
CA LEU A 4 -5.85 -2.96 6.00
C LEU A 4 -5.45 -4.37 5.55
N PHE A 5 -6.43 -5.29 5.43
CA PHE A 5 -6.20 -6.65 4.95
C PHE A 5 -5.72 -6.67 3.50
N THR A 6 -6.29 -5.83 2.65
CA THR A 6 -5.89 -5.74 1.23
C THR A 6 -4.49 -5.15 1.08
N HIS A 7 -4.14 -4.14 1.85
CA HIS A 7 -2.78 -3.59 1.83
C HIS A 7 -1.75 -4.63 2.27
N ALA A 8 -2.01 -5.35 3.37
CA ALA A 8 -1.14 -6.41 3.85
C ALA A 8 -1.02 -7.58 2.86
N PHE A 9 -2.15 -8.05 2.30
CA PHE A 9 -2.20 -9.10 1.30
C PHE A 9 -1.40 -8.73 0.04
N SER A 10 -1.54 -7.50 -0.44
CA SER A 10 -0.83 -7.02 -1.62
C SER A 10 0.68 -6.98 -1.41
N ALA A 11 1.15 -6.57 -0.23
CA ALA A 11 2.57 -6.61 0.10
C ALA A 11 3.15 -8.02 0.03
N LEU A 12 2.42 -9.03 0.55
CA LEU A 12 2.83 -10.43 0.44
C LEU A 12 2.87 -10.90 -1.02
N THR A 13 1.86 -10.54 -1.80
CA THR A 13 1.77 -10.93 -3.21
C THR A 13 2.87 -10.29 -4.04
N PHE A 14 3.18 -9.00 -3.83
CA PHE A 14 4.24 -8.30 -4.54
C PHE A 14 5.62 -8.93 -4.32
N SER A 15 5.88 -9.54 -3.16
CA SER A 15 7.15 -10.23 -2.91
C SER A 15 7.48 -11.30 -3.97
N ARG A 16 6.47 -11.86 -4.64
CA ARG A 16 6.63 -12.86 -5.70
C ARG A 16 7.22 -12.28 -6.99
N PHE A 17 7.00 -10.99 -7.25
CA PHE A 17 7.50 -10.32 -8.47
C PHE A 17 8.92 -9.80 -8.33
N PHE A 18 9.43 -9.71 -7.11
CA PHE A 18 10.79 -9.25 -6.82
C PHE A 18 11.72 -10.45 -6.57
N ALA A 19 11.91 -11.36 -7.45
CA ALA A 19 12.88 -12.46 -7.49
C ALA A 19 13.70 -12.76 -6.18
N PHE A 20 13.08 -12.63 -5.02
CA PHE A 20 13.70 -12.92 -3.74
C PHE A 20 13.71 -14.44 -3.53
N GLN A 21 14.87 -15.05 -3.61
CA GLN A 21 15.03 -16.45 -3.23
C GLN A 21 14.87 -16.57 -1.72
N ASN A 22 13.72 -17.12 -1.26
CA ASN A 22 13.41 -17.37 0.15
C ASN A 22 13.70 -16.16 1.07
N PRO A 23 13.00 -15.03 0.90
CA PRO A 23 13.25 -13.87 1.75
C PRO A 23 12.90 -14.22 3.21
N PRO A 24 13.72 -13.79 4.18
CA PRO A 24 13.41 -14.02 5.59
C PRO A 24 12.06 -13.35 5.94
N VAL A 25 11.32 -13.95 6.90
CA VAL A 25 9.99 -13.49 7.33
C VAL A 25 9.95 -11.99 7.65
N ARG A 26 11.06 -11.43 8.15
CA ARG A 26 11.20 -9.99 8.41
C ARG A 26 10.96 -9.11 7.19
N ILE A 27 11.28 -9.58 5.97
CA ILE A 27 11.07 -8.82 4.74
C ILE A 27 9.58 -8.68 4.45
N TRP A 28 8.81 -9.76 4.65
CA TRP A 28 7.35 -9.71 4.54
C TRP A 28 6.73 -8.79 5.59
N GLY A 29 7.20 -8.90 6.85
CA GLY A 29 6.75 -8.00 7.92
C GLY A 29 7.02 -6.53 7.62
N LEU A 30 8.21 -6.19 7.10
CA LEU A 30 8.54 -4.83 6.68
C LEU A 30 7.70 -4.39 5.47
N GLY A 31 7.44 -5.27 4.51
CA GLY A 31 6.55 -4.98 3.37
C GLY A 31 5.13 -4.67 3.81
N ILE A 32 4.57 -5.48 4.73
CA ILE A 32 3.25 -5.22 5.33
C ILE A 32 3.26 -3.89 6.07
N LEU A 33 4.28 -3.63 6.90
CA LEU A 33 4.41 -2.36 7.61
C LEU A 33 4.42 -1.18 6.63
N CYS A 34 5.23 -1.24 5.57
CA CYS A 34 5.28 -0.21 4.53
C CYS A 34 3.93 0.00 3.85
N SER A 35 3.18 -1.08 3.60
CA SER A 35 1.88 -1.00 2.92
C SER A 35 0.76 -0.46 3.81
N VAL A 36 0.88 -0.55 5.13
CA VAL A 36 -0.18 -0.14 6.07
C VAL A 36 0.13 1.22 6.72
N LEU A 37 1.40 1.58 6.81
CA LEU A 37 1.86 2.77 7.51
C LEU A 37 1.21 4.08 7.02
N PRO A 38 0.88 4.30 5.74
CA PRO A 38 0.18 5.50 5.31
C PRO A 38 -1.12 5.78 6.08
N ASP A 39 -1.88 4.74 6.40
CA ASP A 39 -3.17 4.85 7.12
C ASP A 39 -3.02 5.28 8.59
N LEU A 40 -1.81 5.31 9.14
CA LEU A 40 -1.58 5.89 10.46
C LEU A 40 -1.87 7.40 10.51
N ASP A 41 -2.02 8.03 9.35
CA ASP A 41 -2.43 9.44 9.25
C ASP A 41 -3.82 9.71 9.86
N VAL A 42 -4.68 8.70 10.05
CA VAL A 42 -5.95 8.84 10.77
C VAL A 42 -5.76 9.32 12.22
N ILE A 43 -4.58 9.12 12.80
CA ILE A 43 -4.22 9.63 14.13
C ILE A 43 -4.28 11.16 14.15
N THR A 44 -4.02 11.83 13.04
CA THR A 44 -4.03 13.29 12.95
C THR A 44 -5.39 13.90 13.24
N PHE A 45 -6.49 13.13 13.07
CA PHE A 45 -7.85 13.58 13.45
C PHE A 45 -7.96 13.86 14.96
N ALA A 46 -7.23 13.11 15.81
CA ALA A 46 -7.19 13.37 17.24
C ALA A 46 -6.52 14.71 17.60
N PHE A 47 -5.75 15.27 16.67
CA PHE A 47 -5.11 16.58 16.80
C PHE A 47 -5.86 17.69 16.06
N GLY A 48 -7.11 17.43 15.62
CA GLY A 48 -7.94 18.41 14.93
C GLY A 48 -7.56 18.71 13.49
N ILE A 49 -6.68 17.90 12.87
CA ILE A 49 -6.33 18.04 11.46
C ILE A 49 -7.47 17.48 10.60
N SER A 50 -7.97 18.30 9.66
CA SER A 50 -9.08 17.89 8.80
C SER A 50 -8.64 16.88 7.74
N TYR A 51 -9.59 16.07 7.25
CA TYR A 51 -9.33 15.07 6.21
C TYR A 51 -8.63 15.68 4.98
N GLY A 52 -9.06 16.86 4.54
CA GLY A 52 -8.57 17.53 3.34
C GLY A 52 -7.20 18.19 3.46
N ASP A 53 -6.66 18.31 4.67
CA ASP A 53 -5.38 18.96 4.93
C ASP A 53 -4.19 18.16 4.40
N PHE A 54 -3.04 18.83 4.30
CA PHE A 54 -1.78 18.21 3.86
C PHE A 54 -1.40 16.98 4.70
N TRP A 55 -1.55 17.06 6.02
CA TRP A 55 -1.30 15.99 6.97
C TRP A 55 -2.56 15.15 7.27
N GLY A 56 -3.69 15.48 6.64
CA GLY A 56 -4.94 14.74 6.78
C GLY A 56 -4.92 13.42 6.02
N HIS A 57 -5.95 12.60 6.24
CA HIS A 57 -6.05 11.28 5.63
C HIS A 57 -6.03 11.35 4.10
N ARG A 58 -5.24 10.47 3.46
CA ARG A 58 -4.91 10.43 2.02
C ARG A 58 -4.15 11.68 1.53
N GLY A 59 -3.50 12.41 2.44
CA GLY A 59 -2.61 13.52 2.14
C GLY A 59 -1.18 13.07 1.82
N PHE A 60 -0.19 13.72 2.43
CA PHE A 60 1.23 13.49 2.17
C PHE A 60 1.66 12.03 2.38
N SER A 61 1.14 11.34 3.41
CA SER A 61 1.45 9.93 3.71
C SER A 61 1.11 8.96 2.58
N HIS A 62 0.17 9.33 1.69
CA HIS A 62 -0.26 8.52 0.55
C HIS A 62 0.41 8.94 -0.77
N SER A 63 1.36 9.90 -0.72
CA SER A 63 2.04 10.39 -1.91
C SER A 63 3.13 9.43 -2.41
N ILE A 64 3.44 9.52 -3.69
CA ILE A 64 4.57 8.81 -4.32
C ILE A 64 5.89 9.24 -3.67
N PHE A 65 6.02 10.51 -3.29
CA PHE A 65 7.22 11.03 -2.64
C PHE A 65 7.42 10.44 -1.24
N PHE A 66 6.35 10.34 -0.44
CA PHE A 66 6.41 9.66 0.84
C PHE A 66 6.78 8.18 0.69
N ALA A 67 6.20 7.50 -0.30
CA ALA A 67 6.52 6.10 -0.59
C ALA A 67 8.01 5.91 -0.89
N LEU A 68 8.62 6.82 -1.65
CA LEU A 68 10.05 6.78 -1.94
C LEU A 68 10.92 6.99 -0.69
N ILE A 69 10.57 7.99 0.13
CA ILE A 69 11.29 8.27 1.39
C ILE A 69 11.19 7.07 2.33
N LEU A 70 9.99 6.54 2.55
CA LEU A 70 9.79 5.40 3.44
C LEU A 70 10.55 4.18 2.97
N ALA A 71 10.46 3.83 1.69
CA ALA A 71 11.18 2.70 1.13
C ALA A 71 12.71 2.85 1.28
N PHE A 72 13.22 4.06 1.04
CA PHE A 72 14.65 4.37 1.21
C PHE A 72 15.08 4.19 2.66
N LEU A 73 14.34 4.75 3.61
CA LEU A 73 14.64 4.66 5.04
C LEU A 73 14.57 3.22 5.54
N VAL A 74 13.53 2.47 5.18
CA VAL A 74 13.38 1.06 5.57
C VAL A 74 14.53 0.22 5.00
N THR A 75 14.89 0.40 3.73
CA THR A 75 16.00 -0.32 3.11
C THR A 75 17.33 0.03 3.78
N LEU A 76 17.57 1.31 4.06
CA LEU A 76 18.80 1.80 4.68
C LEU A 76 18.98 1.28 6.12
N ILE A 77 17.90 1.29 6.91
CA ILE A 77 17.94 0.98 8.34
C ILE A 77 17.95 -0.54 8.58
N PHE A 78 17.11 -1.28 7.88
CA PHE A 78 16.87 -2.69 8.18
C PHE A 78 17.70 -3.66 7.35
N LEU A 79 18.31 -3.22 6.24
CA LEU A 79 19.11 -4.07 5.35
C LEU A 79 20.60 -3.72 5.37
N LYS A 80 21.16 -3.50 6.57
CA LYS A 80 22.56 -3.10 6.77
C LYS A 80 23.57 -4.11 6.21
N ASN A 81 23.22 -5.39 6.15
CA ASN A 81 24.08 -6.48 5.68
C ASN A 81 24.08 -6.64 4.14
N ILE A 82 23.29 -5.83 3.41
CA ILE A 82 23.25 -5.86 1.97
C ILE A 82 24.11 -4.72 1.42
N LYS A 83 24.93 -5.01 0.41
CA LYS A 83 25.77 -3.98 -0.25
C LYS A 83 24.88 -2.83 -0.71
N ARG A 84 25.10 -1.65 -0.11
CA ARG A 84 24.35 -0.42 -0.44
C ARG A 84 24.52 -0.08 -1.91
N PHE A 85 23.45 0.36 -2.54
CA PHE A 85 23.39 0.73 -3.97
C PHE A 85 23.75 -0.41 -4.93
N GLY A 86 23.76 -1.67 -4.45
CA GLY A 86 23.88 -2.85 -5.30
C GLY A 86 22.51 -3.32 -5.84
N PRO A 87 22.49 -4.25 -6.82
CA PRO A 87 21.25 -4.74 -7.42
C PRO A 87 20.22 -5.27 -6.41
N LYS A 88 20.67 -6.04 -5.41
CA LYS A 88 19.78 -6.53 -4.32
C LYS A 88 19.20 -5.40 -3.48
N TRP A 89 20.00 -4.36 -3.21
CA TRP A 89 19.55 -3.20 -2.45
C TRP A 89 18.43 -2.45 -3.20
N PHE A 90 18.62 -2.22 -4.49
CA PHE A 90 17.59 -1.60 -5.34
C PHE A 90 16.35 -2.48 -5.52
N ALA A 91 16.50 -3.82 -5.55
CA ALA A 91 15.35 -4.71 -5.57
C ALA A 91 14.49 -4.58 -4.29
N PHE A 92 15.09 -4.50 -3.11
CA PHE A 92 14.37 -4.27 -1.87
C PHE A 92 13.76 -2.86 -1.79
N LEU A 93 14.49 -1.85 -2.22
CA LEU A 93 13.97 -0.48 -2.34
C LEU A 93 12.71 -0.46 -3.21
N GLY A 94 12.79 -1.08 -4.40
CA GLY A 94 11.65 -1.20 -5.31
C GLY A 94 10.48 -1.95 -4.70
N TYR A 95 10.73 -3.02 -3.95
CA TYR A 95 9.69 -3.77 -3.25
C TYR A 95 8.96 -2.91 -2.21
N PHE A 96 9.69 -2.27 -1.29
CA PHE A 96 9.08 -1.43 -0.26
C PHE A 96 8.40 -0.20 -0.85
N PHE A 97 8.98 0.38 -1.90
CA PHE A 97 8.34 1.45 -2.65
C PHE A 97 7.00 0.99 -3.23
N THR A 98 6.97 -0.17 -3.90
CA THR A 98 5.74 -0.73 -4.47
C THR A 98 4.71 -1.01 -3.39
N CYS A 99 5.10 -1.58 -2.24
CA CYS A 99 4.20 -1.81 -1.11
C CYS A 99 3.55 -0.51 -0.62
N THR A 100 4.34 0.57 -0.46
CA THR A 100 3.81 1.85 0.02
C THR A 100 3.00 2.58 -1.06
N ALA A 101 3.50 2.65 -2.29
CA ALA A 101 2.83 3.36 -3.38
C ALA A 101 1.50 2.71 -3.79
N SER A 102 1.43 1.36 -3.75
CA SER A 102 0.19 0.63 -4.03
C SER A 102 -0.93 0.95 -3.04
N HIS A 103 -0.59 1.37 -1.80
CA HIS A 103 -1.58 1.82 -0.83
C HIS A 103 -2.42 2.98 -1.39
N GLY A 104 -1.77 4.08 -1.78
CA GLY A 104 -2.48 5.21 -2.39
C GLY A 104 -3.19 4.85 -3.70
N PHE A 105 -2.61 3.92 -4.49
CA PHE A 105 -3.21 3.46 -5.72
C PHE A 105 -4.55 2.74 -5.48
N PHE A 106 -4.60 1.78 -4.55
CA PHE A 106 -5.84 1.08 -4.20
C PHE A 106 -6.87 2.01 -3.57
N ASP A 107 -6.42 2.96 -2.78
CA ASP A 107 -7.29 3.97 -2.18
C ASP A 107 -7.93 4.87 -3.24
N ALA A 108 -7.21 5.20 -4.31
CA ALA A 108 -7.76 5.95 -5.43
C ALA A 108 -8.74 5.14 -6.30
N MET A 109 -8.75 3.79 -6.16
CA MET A 109 -9.74 2.90 -6.78
C MET A 109 -11.02 2.75 -5.95
N THR A 110 -11.10 3.35 -4.76
CA THR A 110 -12.30 3.27 -3.92
C THR A 110 -13.35 4.31 -4.32
N ASN A 111 -14.62 3.98 -4.08
CA ASN A 111 -15.78 4.82 -4.44
C ASN A 111 -16.14 5.88 -3.39
N GLY A 112 -15.19 6.27 -2.51
CA GLY A 112 -15.48 7.27 -1.48
C GLY A 112 -14.24 7.92 -0.87
N GLY A 113 -14.45 8.97 -0.08
CA GLY A 113 -13.41 9.83 0.44
C GLY A 113 -13.14 11.04 -0.46
N LEU A 114 -11.95 11.66 -0.35
CA LEU A 114 -11.58 12.86 -1.10
C LEU A 114 -10.52 12.62 -2.21
N GLY A 115 -10.24 11.37 -2.54
CA GLY A 115 -9.13 11.03 -3.42
C GLY A 115 -7.77 11.07 -2.70
N VAL A 116 -6.68 10.87 -3.43
CA VAL A 116 -5.32 10.73 -2.93
C VAL A 116 -4.42 11.84 -3.48
N ALA A 117 -3.63 12.47 -2.61
CA ALA A 117 -2.67 13.51 -2.98
C ALA A 117 -1.34 12.91 -3.49
N PHE A 118 -1.37 12.24 -4.65
CA PHE A 118 -0.23 11.50 -5.19
C PHE A 118 1.05 12.34 -5.33
N PHE A 119 0.89 13.62 -5.64
CA PHE A 119 2.01 14.51 -5.98
C PHE A 119 2.42 15.44 -4.83
N ALA A 120 1.88 15.24 -3.62
CA ALA A 120 2.36 15.96 -2.45
C ALA A 120 3.86 15.61 -2.19
N PRO A 121 4.68 16.57 -1.73
CA PRO A 121 4.35 17.92 -1.28
C PRO A 121 4.26 18.98 -2.40
N PHE A 122 4.54 18.65 -3.66
CA PHE A 122 4.63 19.60 -4.76
C PHE A 122 3.27 20.08 -5.27
N ASN A 123 2.27 19.18 -5.21
CA ASN A 123 0.88 19.47 -5.56
C ASN A 123 -0.04 18.66 -4.65
N ASN A 124 -0.90 19.36 -3.90
CA ASN A 124 -1.83 18.74 -2.95
C ASN A 124 -3.20 18.41 -3.57
N THR A 125 -3.36 18.55 -4.89
CA THR A 125 -4.57 18.12 -5.58
C THR A 125 -4.79 16.63 -5.38
N ARG A 126 -6.02 16.26 -5.09
CA ARG A 126 -6.41 14.88 -4.79
C ARG A 126 -7.08 14.25 -6.00
N TYR A 127 -6.72 13.01 -6.25
CA TYR A 127 -7.13 12.28 -7.44
C TYR A 127 -7.80 10.97 -7.06
N PHE A 128 -8.83 10.62 -7.81
CA PHE A 128 -9.32 9.26 -7.94
C PHE A 128 -8.88 8.69 -9.28
N LEU A 129 -8.81 7.36 -9.36
CA LEU A 129 -8.73 6.72 -10.67
C LEU A 129 -10.10 6.80 -11.37
N PRO A 130 -10.12 6.82 -12.71
CA PRO A 130 -11.39 6.87 -13.46
C PRO A 130 -12.32 5.68 -13.19
N TRP A 131 -11.74 4.58 -12.75
CA TRP A 131 -12.44 3.35 -12.40
C TRP A 131 -12.30 3.06 -10.90
N GLN A 132 -13.44 2.99 -10.20
CA GLN A 132 -13.53 2.92 -8.74
C GLN A 132 -14.40 1.72 -8.30
N PRO A 133 -13.98 0.48 -8.57
CA PRO A 133 -14.79 -0.69 -8.31
C PRO A 133 -14.77 -1.15 -6.86
N ILE A 134 -13.89 -0.57 -6.03
CA ILE A 134 -13.67 -0.98 -4.65
C ILE A 134 -14.60 -0.19 -3.73
N GLN A 135 -15.37 -0.92 -2.91
CA GLN A 135 -16.18 -0.29 -1.86
C GLN A 135 -15.25 0.33 -0.82
N VAL A 136 -15.43 1.63 -0.55
CA VAL A 136 -14.63 2.32 0.48
C VAL A 136 -14.86 1.69 1.86
N SER A 137 -13.77 1.42 2.57
CA SER A 137 -13.81 0.91 3.95
C SER A 137 -14.18 2.03 4.92
N PRO A 138 -15.02 1.77 5.94
CA PRO A 138 -15.26 2.73 7.00
C PRO A 138 -13.99 2.95 7.83
N ILE A 139 -13.83 4.16 8.36
CA ILE A 139 -12.78 4.47 9.34
C ILE A 139 -13.25 3.94 10.69
N GLY A 140 -12.39 3.15 11.35
CA GLY A 140 -12.66 2.58 12.67
C GLY A 140 -13.07 1.11 12.64
N VAL A 141 -12.49 0.35 13.57
CA VAL A 141 -12.61 -1.11 13.64
C VAL A 141 -14.05 -1.59 13.83
N ALA A 142 -14.81 -0.93 14.71
CA ALA A 142 -16.17 -1.34 15.01
C ALA A 142 -17.10 -1.28 13.77
N ASN A 143 -16.95 -0.23 12.96
CA ASN A 143 -17.75 -0.05 11.74
C ASN A 143 -17.40 -1.06 10.65
N PHE A 144 -16.20 -1.61 10.69
CA PHE A 144 -15.76 -2.63 9.72
C PHE A 144 -16.47 -3.97 9.95
N PHE A 145 -16.79 -4.33 11.19
CA PHE A 145 -17.53 -5.57 11.51
C PHE A 145 -19.05 -5.38 11.35
N SER A 146 -19.47 -5.04 10.13
CA SER A 146 -20.87 -4.80 9.73
C SER A 146 -21.09 -5.28 8.29
N ASP A 147 -22.32 -5.21 7.78
CA ASP A 147 -22.64 -5.49 6.37
C ASP A 147 -21.85 -4.60 5.41
N TRP A 148 -21.45 -3.42 5.85
CA TRP A 148 -20.57 -2.56 5.05
C TRP A 148 -19.20 -3.19 4.87
N GLY A 149 -18.57 -3.65 5.95
CA GLY A 149 -17.27 -4.31 5.87
C GLY A 149 -17.29 -5.60 5.04
N LEU A 150 -18.40 -6.35 5.08
CA LEU A 150 -18.57 -7.52 4.21
C LEU A 150 -18.55 -7.10 2.73
N ARG A 151 -19.29 -6.05 2.35
CA ARG A 151 -19.25 -5.51 0.97
C ARG A 151 -17.85 -5.03 0.57
N VAL A 152 -17.11 -4.40 1.50
CA VAL A 152 -15.70 -4.02 1.27
C VAL A 152 -14.88 -5.23 0.91
N ILE A 153 -14.86 -6.26 1.75
CA ILE A 153 -14.05 -7.47 1.53
C ILE A 153 -14.44 -8.17 0.22
N ILE A 154 -15.72 -8.30 -0.09
CA ILE A 154 -16.17 -8.91 -1.35
C ILE A 154 -15.63 -8.12 -2.55
N SER A 155 -15.72 -6.79 -2.53
CA SER A 155 -15.20 -5.96 -3.62
C SER A 155 -13.68 -6.09 -3.77
N GLU A 156 -12.94 -6.14 -2.66
CA GLU A 156 -11.49 -6.29 -2.64
C GLU A 156 -11.04 -7.67 -3.14
N ILE A 157 -11.75 -8.75 -2.75
CA ILE A 157 -11.49 -10.09 -3.28
C ILE A 157 -11.63 -10.11 -4.78
N LEU A 158 -12.71 -9.56 -5.32
CA LEU A 158 -12.99 -9.59 -6.75
C LEU A 158 -12.01 -8.76 -7.56
N TRP A 159 -11.64 -7.57 -7.08
CA TRP A 159 -10.92 -6.59 -7.88
C TRP A 159 -9.42 -6.46 -7.55
N ILE A 160 -8.98 -6.99 -6.42
CA ILE A 160 -7.56 -6.96 -6.03
C ILE A 160 -7.04 -8.38 -5.80
N TRP A 161 -7.64 -9.16 -4.88
CA TRP A 161 -7.05 -10.42 -4.45
C TRP A 161 -7.03 -11.46 -5.55
N LEU A 162 -8.15 -11.71 -6.22
CA LEU A 162 -8.21 -12.68 -7.31
C LEU A 162 -7.28 -12.31 -8.47
N PRO A 163 -7.30 -11.08 -9.03
CA PRO A 163 -6.35 -10.68 -10.06
C PRO A 163 -4.88 -10.81 -9.60
N ALA A 164 -4.56 -10.40 -8.38
CA ALA A 164 -3.19 -10.48 -7.87
C ALA A 164 -2.71 -11.94 -7.73
N LEU A 165 -3.57 -12.85 -7.25
CA LEU A 165 -3.25 -14.29 -7.16
C LEU A 165 -3.06 -14.91 -8.53
N ILE A 166 -3.91 -14.59 -9.51
CA ILE A 166 -3.78 -15.07 -10.89
C ILE A 166 -2.45 -14.60 -11.47
N LEU A 167 -2.12 -13.32 -11.34
CA LEU A 167 -0.85 -12.77 -11.81
C LEU A 167 0.35 -13.42 -11.12
N ALA A 168 0.33 -13.58 -9.80
CA ALA A 168 1.40 -14.23 -9.05
C ALA A 168 1.60 -15.70 -9.46
N PHE A 169 0.50 -16.44 -9.73
CA PHE A 169 0.54 -17.80 -10.22
C PHE A 169 1.15 -17.89 -11.62
N LEU A 170 0.70 -17.03 -12.54
CA LEU A 170 1.24 -17.00 -13.91
C LEU A 170 2.72 -16.63 -13.91
N PHE A 171 3.12 -15.63 -13.12
CA PHE A 171 4.52 -15.24 -12.98
C PHE A 171 5.38 -16.39 -12.42
N GLY A 172 4.89 -17.08 -11.39
CA GLY A 172 5.59 -18.24 -10.83
C GLY A 172 5.83 -19.35 -11.85
N LYS A 173 4.86 -19.63 -12.75
CA LYS A 173 5.04 -20.59 -13.84
C LYS A 173 6.07 -20.16 -14.88
N LEU A 174 6.18 -18.85 -15.15
CA LEU A 174 7.15 -18.34 -16.12
C LEU A 174 8.58 -18.36 -15.58
N THR A 175 8.76 -18.22 -14.27
CA THR A 175 10.08 -18.15 -13.62
C THR A 175 10.58 -19.50 -13.11
N SER A 176 9.77 -20.55 -13.13
CA SER A 176 10.12 -21.92 -12.72
C SER A 176 10.73 -22.77 -13.85
N LYS A 177 10.94 -22.20 -15.04
CA LYS A 177 11.70 -22.78 -16.15
C LYS A 177 13.13 -22.31 -16.14
#